data_a7c9c62e599e73c5d832f7ad16edcb6a
#
_entry.id   a7c9c62e599e73c5d832f7ad16edcb6a
#
_cell.length_a   1.000
_cell.length_b   1.000
_cell.length_c   1.000
_cell.angle_alpha   90.00
_cell.angle_beta   90.00
_cell.angle_gamma   90.00
#
_symmetry.space_group_name_H-M   'P 1'
#
loop_
_entity.id
_entity.type
_entity.pdbx_description
1 polymer ?
#
loop_
_entity_poly.entity_id
_entity_poly.type
_entity_poly.pdbx_seq_one_letter_code
_entity_poly.pdbx_strand_id
1 'polypeptide(L)'
;EDWSDFYFLGGTTIIDAAVFWKRNGYIRRSLMCLSFQFQKHLSLGRGGMILTDDKEARDELKKMSYDGRDPDIPWRDQNISTIGYHYYMTPETASLGLEKLPKAIKTEPRVWDIEEWPDLRDMDVFK
;
A
#
# COMPACT_ATOMS: atom_id res chain seq x y z
N GLU A 1 -12.78 10.08 19.62
CA GLU A 1 -11.43 9.62 19.24
C GLU A 1 -10.88 10.57 18.20
N ASP A 2 -9.63 11.03 18.40
CA ASP A 2 -9.00 11.90 17.40
C ASP A 2 -8.77 11.13 16.11
N TRP A 3 -9.11 11.75 14.97
CA TRP A 3 -8.83 11.18 13.65
C TRP A 3 -7.32 10.99 13.45
N SER A 4 -6.93 9.80 13.00
CA SER A 4 -5.54 9.50 12.63
C SER A 4 -5.46 9.15 11.14
N ASP A 5 -4.46 9.67 10.43
CA ASP A 5 -4.20 9.35 9.02
C ASP A 5 -3.76 7.88 8.81
N PHE A 6 -3.56 7.14 9.88
CA PHE A 6 -3.23 5.71 9.83
C PHE A 6 -3.74 5.00 11.09
N TYR A 7 -3.91 3.68 11.00
CA TYR A 7 -4.28 2.83 12.14
C TYR A 7 -3.72 1.40 12.00
N PHE A 8 -3.51 0.75 13.15
CA PHE A 8 -3.10 -0.64 13.19
C PHE A 8 -4.30 -1.56 13.01
N LEU A 9 -4.13 -2.63 12.21
CA LEU A 9 -5.17 -3.64 12.02
C LEU A 9 -5.14 -4.65 13.16
N GLY A 10 -6.16 -4.63 14.03
CA GLY A 10 -6.51 -5.70 14.94
C GLY A 10 -5.38 -6.29 15.79
N GLY A 11 -4.50 -5.49 16.36
CA GLY A 11 -3.36 -5.97 17.17
C GLY A 11 -2.21 -6.62 16.37
N THR A 12 -2.22 -6.46 15.06
CA THR A 12 -1.13 -6.90 14.17
C THR A 12 -0.09 -5.80 13.98
N THR A 13 1.00 -6.12 13.26
CA THR A 13 1.99 -5.13 12.81
C THR A 13 1.61 -4.48 11.46
N ILE A 14 0.43 -4.79 10.93
CA ILE A 14 -0.06 -4.22 9.68
C ILE A 14 -0.69 -2.86 9.97
N ILE A 15 -0.29 -1.86 9.20
CA ILE A 15 -0.81 -0.49 9.29
C ILE A 15 -1.54 -0.14 7.99
N ASP A 16 -2.80 0.23 8.09
CA ASP A 16 -3.47 0.96 7.03
C ASP A 16 -3.03 2.42 7.08
N ALA A 17 -2.30 2.84 6.07
CA ALA A 17 -1.79 4.19 5.89
C ALA A 17 -2.22 4.74 4.52
N ALA A 18 -3.41 4.33 4.04
CA ALA A 18 -3.90 4.64 2.70
C ALA A 18 -4.10 6.15 2.44
N VAL A 19 -4.23 6.97 3.48
CA VAL A 19 -4.33 8.44 3.38
C VAL A 19 -3.11 9.16 3.97
N PHE A 20 -2.18 8.41 4.55
CA PHE A 20 -1.00 8.97 5.19
C PHE A 20 0.09 9.31 4.18
N TRP A 21 0.54 10.55 4.18
CA TRP A 21 1.66 11.01 3.37
C TRP A 21 2.52 11.99 4.17
N LYS A 22 3.65 11.52 4.66
CA LYS A 22 4.54 12.32 5.48
C LYS A 22 6.00 11.93 5.23
N ARG A 23 6.86 12.91 5.08
CA ARG A 23 8.31 12.68 5.00
C ARG A 23 8.82 11.97 6.25
N ASN A 24 9.59 10.89 6.09
CA ASN A 24 10.08 10.04 7.17
C ASN A 24 8.95 9.43 8.04
N GLY A 25 7.76 9.26 7.47
CA GLY A 25 6.58 8.77 8.18
C GLY A 25 6.53 7.25 8.36
N TYR A 26 7.51 6.49 7.86
CA TYR A 26 7.52 5.04 8.05
C TYR A 26 7.61 4.66 9.53
N ILE A 27 6.72 3.78 9.96
CA ILE A 27 6.68 3.24 11.33
C ILE A 27 7.45 1.92 11.34
N ARG A 28 8.53 1.88 12.11
CA ARG A 28 9.43 0.72 12.17
C ARG A 28 8.73 -0.54 12.69
N ARG A 29 9.19 -1.70 12.21
CA ARG A 29 8.67 -3.03 12.57
C ARG A 29 7.21 -3.21 12.16
N SER A 30 6.80 -2.57 11.07
CA SER A 30 5.45 -2.70 10.53
C SER A 30 5.44 -3.11 9.06
N LEU A 31 4.27 -3.56 8.61
CA LEU A 31 3.89 -3.65 7.21
C LEU A 31 2.96 -2.46 6.91
N MET A 32 3.55 -1.33 6.51
CA MET A 32 2.81 -0.09 6.31
C MET A 32 2.26 -0.01 4.89
N CYS A 33 0.94 -0.09 4.75
CA CYS A 33 0.23 -0.17 3.48
C CYS A 33 -0.18 1.21 2.98
N LEU A 34 0.40 1.66 1.87
CA LEU A 34 0.08 2.90 1.18
C LEU A 34 -0.85 2.64 0.00
N SER A 35 -1.68 3.62 -0.34
CA SER A 35 -2.55 3.57 -1.52
C SER A 35 -2.14 4.61 -2.57
N PHE A 36 -2.18 4.20 -3.84
CA PHE A 36 -1.97 5.06 -5.02
C PHE A 36 -3.26 5.20 -5.86
N GLN A 37 -4.41 4.93 -5.25
CA GLN A 37 -5.71 5.12 -5.88
C GLN A 37 -5.87 6.59 -6.33
N PHE A 38 -6.72 6.84 -7.32
CA PHE A 38 -6.82 8.14 -8.02
C PHE A 38 -7.08 9.36 -7.10
N GLN A 39 -7.65 9.17 -5.91
CA GLN A 39 -7.89 10.25 -4.93
C GLN A 39 -6.72 10.48 -3.97
N LYS A 40 -5.68 9.65 -4.01
CA LYS A 40 -4.55 9.73 -3.09
C LYS A 40 -3.52 10.76 -3.53
N HIS A 41 -2.66 11.16 -2.59
CA HIS A 41 -1.66 12.22 -2.82
C HIS A 41 -0.73 11.87 -3.99
N LEU A 42 -0.16 10.66 -4.02
CA LEU A 42 0.48 10.09 -5.21
C LEU A 42 -0.55 9.28 -6.00
N SER A 43 -1.26 9.96 -6.90
CA SER A 43 -2.35 9.37 -7.67
C SER A 43 -1.84 8.67 -8.93
N LEU A 44 -1.92 7.33 -8.94
CA LEU A 44 -1.57 6.48 -10.08
C LEU A 44 -2.79 5.75 -10.67
N GLY A 45 -4.01 6.13 -10.24
CA GLY A 45 -5.25 5.49 -10.63
C GLY A 45 -5.63 4.35 -9.70
N ARG A 46 -4.76 3.39 -9.50
CA ARG A 46 -4.89 2.26 -8.57
C ARG A 46 -3.53 1.78 -8.10
N GLY A 47 -3.53 0.77 -7.23
CA GLY A 47 -2.33 0.17 -6.69
C GLY A 47 -1.95 0.75 -5.34
N GLY A 48 -0.81 0.34 -4.85
CA GLY A 48 -0.28 0.72 -3.55
C GLY A 48 1.14 0.23 -3.37
N MET A 49 1.63 0.39 -2.16
CA MET A 49 2.96 -0.07 -1.76
C MET A 49 2.94 -0.51 -0.30
N ILE A 50 3.66 -1.57 0.02
CA ILE A 50 3.91 -1.95 1.41
C ILE A 50 5.35 -1.56 1.75
N LEU A 51 5.51 -0.74 2.78
CA LEU A 51 6.81 -0.39 3.34
C LEU A 51 7.11 -1.31 4.52
N THR A 52 8.34 -1.84 4.57
CA THR A 52 8.79 -2.69 5.68
C THR A 52 10.31 -2.63 5.82
N ASP A 53 10.82 -2.76 7.05
CA ASP A 53 12.22 -2.98 7.39
C ASP A 53 12.55 -4.47 7.65
N ASP A 54 11.55 -5.34 7.52
CA ASP A 54 11.72 -6.79 7.56
C ASP A 54 12.01 -7.34 6.16
N LYS A 55 13.24 -7.84 5.99
CA LYS A 55 13.70 -8.39 4.72
C LYS A 55 12.97 -9.68 4.33
N GLU A 56 12.70 -10.56 5.28
CA GLU A 56 12.02 -11.83 5.02
C GLU A 56 10.58 -11.59 4.60
N ALA A 57 9.87 -10.71 5.32
CA ALA A 57 8.53 -10.28 4.95
C ALA A 57 8.51 -9.63 3.56
N ARG A 58 9.48 -8.77 3.25
CA ARG A 58 9.59 -8.15 1.92
C ARG A 58 9.72 -9.20 0.80
N ASP A 59 10.61 -10.16 0.98
CA ASP A 59 10.90 -11.18 -0.03
C ASP A 59 9.68 -12.09 -0.23
N GLU A 60 8.96 -12.42 0.84
CA GLU A 60 7.72 -13.19 0.76
C GLU A 60 6.59 -12.40 0.09
N LEU A 61 6.37 -11.15 0.49
CA LEU A 61 5.35 -10.28 -0.11
C LEU A 61 5.61 -10.02 -1.60
N LYS A 62 6.89 -9.95 -2.01
CA LYS A 62 7.29 -9.83 -3.43
C LYS A 62 6.84 -11.05 -4.22
N LYS A 63 7.04 -12.25 -3.72
CA LYS A 63 6.55 -13.49 -4.33
C LYS A 63 5.02 -13.54 -4.34
N MET A 64 4.38 -13.23 -3.22
CA MET A 64 2.92 -13.20 -3.12
C MET A 64 2.29 -12.24 -4.14
N SER A 65 2.90 -11.08 -4.39
CA SER A 65 2.41 -10.13 -5.39
C SER A 65 2.65 -10.57 -6.84
N TYR A 66 3.51 -11.55 -7.06
CA TYR A 66 3.93 -12.03 -8.38
C TYR A 66 3.57 -13.51 -8.61
N ASP A 67 2.32 -13.85 -8.39
CA ASP A 67 1.75 -15.19 -8.61
C ASP A 67 2.46 -16.31 -7.83
N GLY A 68 3.06 -16.02 -6.68
CA GLY A 68 3.86 -16.96 -5.88
C GLY A 68 5.27 -17.23 -6.42
N ARG A 69 5.69 -16.49 -7.44
CA ARG A 69 6.97 -16.64 -8.12
C ARG A 69 8.02 -15.65 -7.64
N ASP A 70 9.28 -16.01 -7.76
CA ASP A 70 10.38 -15.08 -7.63
C ASP A 70 10.61 -14.36 -8.97
N PRO A 71 10.43 -13.04 -9.08
CA PRO A 71 10.61 -12.31 -10.34
C PRO A 71 12.06 -12.28 -10.84
N ASP A 72 13.02 -12.61 -10.00
CA ASP A 72 14.45 -12.63 -10.32
C ASP A 72 14.93 -14.00 -10.85
N ILE A 73 14.04 -15.02 -10.85
CA ILE A 73 14.34 -16.39 -11.31
C ILE A 73 13.57 -16.70 -12.62
N PRO A 74 14.23 -17.28 -13.65
CA PRO A 74 13.55 -17.70 -14.87
C PRO A 74 12.40 -18.67 -14.59
N TRP A 75 11.32 -18.59 -15.36
CA TRP A 75 10.12 -19.41 -15.15
C TRP A 75 10.39 -20.89 -14.98
N ARG A 76 11.27 -21.48 -15.81
CA ARG A 76 11.61 -22.90 -15.79
C ARG A 76 12.31 -23.35 -14.50
N ASP A 77 12.95 -22.42 -13.80
CA ASP A 77 13.78 -22.69 -12.62
C ASP A 77 13.04 -22.33 -11.32
N GLN A 78 11.76 -21.92 -11.42
CA GLN A 78 10.94 -21.54 -10.28
C GLN A 78 10.69 -22.71 -9.34
N ASN A 79 10.83 -22.46 -8.04
CA ASN A 79 10.29 -23.30 -6.97
C ASN A 79 9.18 -22.51 -6.27
N ILE A 80 7.92 -22.78 -6.63
CA ILE A 80 6.77 -22.07 -6.06
C ILE A 80 6.48 -22.64 -4.67
N SER A 81 6.74 -21.85 -3.64
CA SER A 81 6.61 -22.24 -2.23
C SER A 81 5.54 -21.45 -1.48
N THR A 82 4.92 -20.45 -2.12
CA THR A 82 3.88 -19.62 -1.51
C THR A 82 2.71 -19.42 -2.45
N ILE A 83 1.52 -19.19 -1.87
CA ILE A 83 0.35 -18.78 -2.65
C ILE A 83 0.54 -17.33 -3.08
N GLY A 84 0.34 -17.07 -4.38
CA GLY A 84 0.51 -15.74 -4.94
C GLY A 84 -0.73 -15.20 -5.62
N TYR A 85 -0.65 -13.91 -5.90
CA TYR A 85 -1.70 -13.11 -6.53
C TYR A 85 -1.09 -12.26 -7.65
N HIS A 86 -1.90 -11.83 -8.57
CA HIS A 86 -1.48 -10.96 -9.69
C HIS A 86 -1.57 -9.49 -9.29
N TYR A 87 -0.73 -9.05 -8.33
CA TYR A 87 -0.79 -7.72 -7.70
C TYR A 87 0.46 -6.87 -7.95
N TYR A 88 1.34 -7.27 -8.84
CA TYR A 88 2.48 -6.45 -9.19
C TYR A 88 2.08 -5.21 -10.00
N MET A 89 2.82 -4.15 -9.79
CA MET A 89 2.64 -2.90 -10.53
C MET A 89 3.16 -3.06 -11.96
N THR A 90 2.40 -2.58 -12.96
CA THR A 90 2.89 -2.58 -14.35
C THR A 90 4.01 -1.56 -14.56
N PRO A 91 4.91 -1.78 -15.52
CA PRO A 91 5.98 -0.83 -15.83
C PRO A 91 5.48 0.59 -16.14
N GLU A 92 4.33 0.71 -16.82
CA GLU A 92 3.72 1.99 -17.16
C GLU A 92 3.27 2.73 -15.90
N THR A 93 2.63 2.03 -14.96
CA THR A 93 2.21 2.61 -13.68
C THR A 93 3.41 3.00 -12.83
N ALA A 94 4.46 2.19 -12.81
CA ALA A 94 5.71 2.51 -12.12
C ALA A 94 6.38 3.76 -12.71
N SER A 95 6.45 3.86 -14.04
CA SER A 95 7.01 5.03 -14.74
C SER A 95 6.21 6.30 -14.43
N LEU A 96 4.88 6.22 -14.44
CA LEU A 96 4.01 7.33 -14.04
C LEU A 96 4.26 7.73 -12.58
N GLY A 97 4.49 6.75 -11.70
CA GLY A 97 4.84 6.98 -10.30
C GLY A 97 6.14 7.77 -10.15
N LEU A 98 7.19 7.36 -10.86
CA LEU A 98 8.48 8.06 -10.86
C LEU A 98 8.38 9.48 -11.41
N GLU A 99 7.56 9.72 -12.42
CA GLU A 99 7.31 11.06 -12.98
C GLU A 99 6.60 11.97 -11.96
N LYS A 100 5.58 11.46 -11.27
CA LYS A 100 4.76 12.25 -10.33
C LYS A 100 5.40 12.43 -8.96
N LEU A 101 6.26 11.51 -8.53
CA LEU A 101 6.85 11.49 -7.20
C LEU A 101 7.57 12.81 -6.82
N PRO A 102 8.38 13.45 -7.68
CA PRO A 102 9.06 14.70 -7.34
C PRO A 102 8.11 15.85 -6.96
N LYS A 103 6.93 15.88 -7.57
CA LYS A 103 5.88 16.85 -7.22
C LYS A 103 5.21 16.47 -5.91
N ALA A 104 4.84 15.19 -5.75
CA ALA A 104 4.18 14.71 -4.54
C ALA A 104 5.03 14.91 -3.28
N ILE A 105 6.36 14.81 -3.37
CA ILE A 105 7.28 15.05 -2.25
C ILE A 105 7.31 16.53 -1.83
N LYS A 106 7.01 17.45 -2.75
CA LYS A 106 7.12 18.90 -2.53
C LYS A 106 5.80 19.58 -2.18
N THR A 107 4.69 18.86 -2.28
CA THR A 107 3.35 19.39 -2.04
C THR A 107 2.76 18.81 -0.76
N GLU A 108 1.94 19.60 -0.07
CA GLU A 108 1.21 19.11 1.10
C GLU A 108 0.07 18.18 0.67
N PRO A 109 -0.15 17.08 1.39
CA PRO A 109 -1.28 16.19 1.14
C PRO A 109 -2.61 16.86 1.50
N ARG A 110 -3.69 16.36 0.91
CA ARG A 110 -5.05 16.71 1.34
C ARG A 110 -5.23 16.31 2.80
N VAL A 111 -5.81 17.20 3.58
CA VAL A 111 -6.32 16.87 4.91
C VAL A 111 -7.66 16.17 4.74
N TRP A 112 -7.82 15.02 5.35
CA TRP A 112 -9.06 14.25 5.36
C TRP A 112 -9.82 14.54 6.65
N ASP A 113 -11.13 14.74 6.54
CA ASP A 113 -12.01 14.90 7.69
C ASP A 113 -12.84 13.63 7.90
N ILE A 114 -13.06 13.25 9.16
CA ILE A 114 -13.90 12.09 9.49
C ILE A 114 -15.33 12.28 8.99
N GLU A 115 -15.82 13.52 8.96
CA GLU A 115 -17.16 13.84 8.46
C GLU A 115 -17.35 13.57 6.96
N GLU A 116 -16.26 13.42 6.20
CA GLU A 116 -16.31 13.02 4.79
C GLU A 116 -16.63 11.53 4.60
N TRP A 117 -16.59 10.75 5.67
CA TRP A 117 -16.80 9.29 5.63
C TRP A 117 -18.17 8.94 6.19
N PRO A 118 -18.99 8.17 5.44
CA PRO A 118 -20.27 7.70 5.97
C PRO A 118 -20.02 6.68 7.09
N ASP A 119 -20.88 6.68 8.10
CA ASP A 119 -20.90 5.60 9.08
C ASP A 119 -21.45 4.33 8.42
N LEU A 120 -20.61 3.33 8.27
CA LEU A 120 -21.00 2.06 7.63
C LEU A 120 -22.11 1.34 8.38
N ARG A 121 -22.25 1.56 9.71
CA ARG A 121 -23.33 0.98 10.52
C ARG A 121 -24.71 1.48 10.11
N ASP A 122 -24.79 2.63 9.44
CA ASP A 122 -26.05 3.20 8.95
C ASP A 122 -26.47 2.64 7.60
N MET A 123 -25.58 1.91 6.93
CA MET A 123 -25.84 1.31 5.62
C MET A 123 -26.51 -0.06 5.75
N ASP A 124 -27.59 -0.29 4.97
CA ASP A 124 -28.38 -1.52 5.06
C ASP A 124 -27.60 -2.80 4.78
N VAL A 125 -26.57 -2.72 3.93
CA VAL A 125 -25.72 -3.87 3.58
C VAL A 125 -24.87 -4.37 4.76
N PHE A 126 -24.70 -3.56 5.83
CA PHE A 126 -23.95 -3.91 7.04
C PHE A 126 -24.86 -4.15 8.27
N LYS A 127 -26.18 -4.11 8.11
CA LYS A 127 -27.19 -4.46 9.13
C LYS A 127 -27.62 -5.91 8.97
#